data_19f378ac2b029ea108438c50bb066c6e
#
_entry.id   19f378ac2b029ea108438c50bb066c6e
#
_cell.length_a   1.000
_cell.length_b   1.000
_cell.length_c   1.000
_cell.angle_alpha   90.00
_cell.angle_beta   90.00
_cell.angle_gamma   90.00
#
_symmetry.space_group_name_H-M   'P 1'
#
loop_
_entity.id
_entity.type
_entity.pdbx_description
1 polymer ?
#
loop_
_entity_poly.entity_id
_entity_poly.type
_entity_poly.pdbx_seq_one_letter_code
_entity_poly.pdbx_strand_id
1 'polypeptide(L)'
;MDNVKNEKTTDFQKTEEERSKKEVDRLWKEIGWHRPLGGMLYNYLLLLVVMLPGILVVSVVVPNFIMPYPEAVGFYNVTLSYLQVIFFAADFGLKNASERYIAEYAETKPKKAIRYVSFFIWFQMITGLIQITVISAFSIMILPQTDMGYAVWFFLVYIMVQWPGTIGIFQVALNGFQQFDKANILYVIQNFAIQVLTAVGFIFLGRWYGIQNPQIGELMGATMGFIVGMYVDDLIGLLLGMYFLNNTLRPFGLTLKDAFIISYDKKLAKQVLWYGGRVMPSGLSFYAVSFLITLMLTAWLPNYSTLIGLYYIASTLVGALSMTFPMTAPLSESYNNNKKELSLYLIRMQFIWWGILTIGFFLIPVLLMFPLILLRIGGEFAEASWMIFPLFIPAFLLFPSNFAGIICEACDLPEQSTFMNFIEQGTRLLTYFLVLNPDFGILLLVGRENVVYFWLLAEAPGYIAKGFYGWFIVKKKLFPHNKIDIPIWQTFFIPFLAMLPEIPFVIAMVGVFNLVFALNQILGFIILGIFLISMLYLMPAYVLMPMFGFLGGWDEK
;
A
#
# COMPACT_ATOMS: atom_id res chain seq x y z
N MET A 1 -49.12 -22.62 -38.78
CA MET A 1 -48.76 -21.21 -38.67
C MET A 1 -47.85 -20.89 -37.49
N ASP A 2 -47.74 -21.78 -36.51
CA ASP A 2 -46.94 -21.55 -35.29
C ASP A 2 -45.43 -21.79 -35.44
N ASN A 3 -45.00 -22.65 -36.37
CA ASN A 3 -43.56 -22.90 -36.59
C ASN A 3 -42.82 -21.74 -37.26
N VAL A 4 -43.50 -20.91 -38.07
CA VAL A 4 -42.88 -19.75 -38.77
C VAL A 4 -42.70 -18.54 -37.82
N LYS A 5 -43.49 -18.50 -36.72
CA LYS A 5 -43.35 -17.46 -35.71
C LYS A 5 -42.14 -17.73 -34.77
N ASN A 6 -41.87 -18.99 -34.46
CA ASN A 6 -40.74 -19.37 -33.62
C ASN A 6 -39.39 -19.23 -34.32
N GLU A 7 -39.27 -19.49 -35.61
CA GLU A 7 -38.03 -19.28 -36.36
C GLU A 7 -37.69 -17.77 -36.50
N LYS A 8 -38.69 -16.92 -36.73
CA LYS A 8 -38.44 -15.45 -36.82
C LYS A 8 -38.04 -14.84 -35.48
N THR A 9 -38.52 -15.36 -34.34
CA THR A 9 -38.12 -14.89 -32.99
C THR A 9 -36.72 -15.34 -32.64
N THR A 10 -36.32 -16.54 -33.03
CA THR A 10 -34.95 -17.06 -32.81
C THR A 10 -33.90 -16.35 -33.69
N ASP A 11 -34.26 -16.02 -34.94
CA ASP A 11 -33.35 -15.24 -35.81
C ASP A 11 -33.22 -13.79 -35.36
N PHE A 12 -34.28 -13.18 -34.85
CA PHE A 12 -34.23 -11.83 -34.30
C PHE A 12 -33.37 -11.75 -33.05
N GLN A 13 -33.49 -12.72 -32.13
CA GLN A 13 -32.64 -12.84 -30.93
C GLN A 13 -31.18 -13.10 -31.28
N LYS A 14 -30.89 -13.98 -32.24
CA LYS A 14 -29.53 -14.20 -32.74
C LYS A 14 -28.92 -12.93 -33.37
N THR A 15 -29.71 -12.17 -34.10
CA THR A 15 -29.23 -10.92 -34.73
C THR A 15 -29.00 -9.81 -33.70
N GLU A 16 -29.79 -9.75 -32.64
CA GLU A 16 -29.55 -8.84 -31.50
C GLU A 16 -28.33 -9.25 -30.67
N GLU A 17 -28.13 -10.54 -30.41
CA GLU A 17 -26.92 -11.03 -29.73
C GLU A 17 -25.65 -10.80 -30.57
N GLU A 18 -25.69 -10.99 -31.89
CA GLU A 18 -24.54 -10.72 -32.75
C GLU A 18 -24.27 -9.21 -32.88
N ARG A 19 -25.31 -8.36 -32.88
CA ARG A 19 -25.15 -6.89 -32.80
C ARG A 19 -24.58 -6.46 -31.48
N SER A 20 -25.08 -7.03 -30.36
CA SER A 20 -24.55 -6.77 -29.01
C SER A 20 -23.09 -7.20 -28.90
N LYS A 21 -22.73 -8.38 -29.42
CA LYS A 21 -21.32 -8.81 -29.47
C LYS A 21 -20.43 -7.92 -30.31
N LYS A 22 -20.89 -7.48 -31.51
CA LYS A 22 -20.13 -6.55 -32.35
C LYS A 22 -20.03 -5.17 -31.76
N GLU A 23 -21.02 -4.72 -31.00
CA GLU A 23 -21.01 -3.44 -30.30
C GLU A 23 -20.13 -3.48 -29.06
N VAL A 24 -20.13 -4.59 -28.34
CA VAL A 24 -19.18 -4.87 -27.26
C VAL A 24 -17.75 -4.97 -27.80
N ASP A 25 -17.51 -5.68 -28.91
CA ASP A 25 -16.20 -5.74 -29.56
C ASP A 25 -15.74 -4.37 -30.11
N ARG A 26 -16.66 -3.54 -30.56
CA ARG A 26 -16.38 -2.15 -30.96
C ARG A 26 -16.05 -1.27 -29.76
N LEU A 27 -16.82 -1.37 -28.67
CA LEU A 27 -16.55 -0.69 -27.41
C LEU A 27 -15.26 -1.20 -26.77
N TRP A 28 -14.93 -2.47 -26.87
CA TRP A 28 -13.63 -3.02 -26.46
C TRP A 28 -12.47 -2.52 -27.33
N LYS A 29 -12.71 -2.26 -28.62
CA LYS A 29 -11.72 -1.64 -29.52
C LYS A 29 -11.60 -0.13 -29.36
N GLU A 30 -12.70 0.58 -29.04
CA GLU A 30 -12.71 2.04 -28.79
C GLU A 30 -12.29 2.41 -27.37
N ILE A 31 -12.65 1.64 -26.36
CA ILE A 31 -12.16 1.79 -24.99
C ILE A 31 -10.69 1.35 -24.90
N GLY A 32 -10.24 0.65 -25.93
CA GLY A 32 -8.93 0.02 -26.01
C GLY A 32 -8.71 -0.94 -24.86
N TRP A 33 -8.32 -2.14 -25.19
CA TRP A 33 -7.70 -3.10 -24.26
C TRP A 33 -6.67 -2.42 -23.34
N HIS A 34 -6.32 -1.19 -23.66
CA HIS A 34 -5.29 -0.37 -23.06
C HIS A 34 -5.69 0.35 -21.78
N ARG A 35 -6.96 0.50 -21.40
CA ARG A 35 -7.30 1.21 -20.15
C ARG A 35 -7.24 0.34 -18.89
N PRO A 36 -7.86 -0.83 -18.76
CA PRO A 36 -7.68 -1.67 -17.56
C PRO A 36 -6.40 -2.48 -17.59
N LEU A 37 -6.07 -3.15 -18.70
CA LEU A 37 -4.88 -4.01 -18.79
C LEU A 37 -3.59 -3.23 -19.07
N GLY A 38 -3.64 -2.20 -19.87
CA GLY A 38 -2.50 -1.31 -20.11
C GLY A 38 -2.17 -0.50 -18.87
N GLY A 39 -3.16 0.01 -18.15
CA GLY A 39 -2.98 0.64 -16.83
C GLY A 39 -2.41 -0.34 -15.82
N MET A 40 -2.88 -1.58 -15.82
CA MET A 40 -2.43 -2.66 -14.95
C MET A 40 -0.99 -3.10 -15.28
N LEU A 41 -0.68 -3.32 -16.56
CA LEU A 41 0.69 -3.66 -17.00
C LEU A 41 1.65 -2.49 -16.80
N TYR A 42 1.22 -1.27 -17.08
CA TYR A 42 2.01 -0.06 -16.86
C TYR A 42 2.30 0.15 -15.38
N ASN A 43 1.29 0.02 -14.50
CA ASN A 43 1.47 0.07 -13.06
C ASN A 43 2.39 -1.02 -12.55
N TYR A 44 2.31 -2.22 -13.12
CA TYR A 44 3.18 -3.34 -12.76
C TYR A 44 4.63 -3.11 -13.21
N LEU A 45 4.86 -2.70 -14.44
CA LEU A 45 6.19 -2.35 -14.92
C LEU A 45 6.78 -1.17 -14.14
N LEU A 46 5.97 -0.16 -13.85
CA LEU A 46 6.38 0.97 -13.05
C LEU A 46 6.73 0.55 -11.61
N LEU A 47 5.92 -0.31 -11.01
CA LEU A 47 6.15 -0.91 -9.71
C LEU A 47 7.48 -1.68 -9.70
N LEU A 48 7.74 -2.53 -10.67
CA LEU A 48 9.00 -3.26 -10.79
C LEU A 48 10.20 -2.33 -10.99
N VAL A 49 10.09 -1.39 -11.94
CA VAL A 49 11.21 -0.51 -12.31
C VAL A 49 11.56 0.48 -11.21
N VAL A 50 10.59 0.94 -10.44
CA VAL A 50 10.80 2.02 -9.46
C VAL A 50 10.80 1.50 -8.03
N MET A 51 9.89 0.60 -7.71
CA MET A 51 9.72 0.12 -6.33
C MET A 51 10.91 -0.73 -5.88
N LEU A 52 11.48 -1.54 -6.75
CA LEU A 52 12.59 -2.42 -6.38
C LEU A 52 13.89 -1.65 -6.09
N PRO A 53 14.34 -0.72 -6.95
CA PRO A 53 15.44 0.18 -6.58
C PRO A 53 15.09 1.02 -5.34
N GLY A 54 13.85 1.48 -5.21
CA GLY A 54 13.37 2.23 -4.05
C GLY A 54 13.46 1.44 -2.74
N ILE A 55 13.03 0.18 -2.74
CA ILE A 55 13.16 -0.71 -1.58
C ILE A 55 14.63 -0.84 -1.16
N LEU A 56 15.54 -0.99 -2.11
CA LEU A 56 16.97 -1.07 -1.81
C LEU A 56 17.54 0.21 -1.23
N VAL A 57 17.20 1.34 -1.83
CA VAL A 57 17.63 2.64 -1.30
C VAL A 57 17.13 2.81 0.13
N VAL A 58 15.85 2.57 0.37
CA VAL A 58 15.24 2.73 1.70
C VAL A 58 15.76 1.69 2.69
N SER A 59 15.96 0.43 2.27
CA SER A 59 16.31 -0.66 3.18
C SER A 59 17.81 -0.86 3.38
N VAL A 60 18.64 -0.35 2.47
CA VAL A 60 20.09 -0.55 2.52
C VAL A 60 20.84 0.79 2.57
N VAL A 61 20.57 1.70 1.62
CA VAL A 61 21.36 2.93 1.51
C VAL A 61 21.03 3.89 2.62
N VAL A 62 19.74 4.16 2.86
CA VAL A 62 19.31 5.10 3.92
C VAL A 62 19.76 4.61 5.31
N PRO A 63 19.48 3.35 5.71
CA PRO A 63 19.85 2.88 7.04
C PRO A 63 21.36 2.85 7.29
N ASN A 64 22.15 2.45 6.30
CA ASN A 64 23.59 2.28 6.53
C ASN A 64 24.42 3.53 6.36
N PHE A 65 24.04 4.41 5.43
CA PHE A 65 24.90 5.54 5.05
C PHE A 65 24.31 6.89 5.44
N ILE A 66 22.98 6.98 5.50
CA ILE A 66 22.30 8.25 5.67
C ILE A 66 21.80 8.40 7.11
N MET A 67 21.11 7.39 7.63
CA MET A 67 20.52 7.37 8.98
C MET A 67 20.77 6.01 9.66
N PRO A 68 22.00 5.73 10.12
CA PRO A 68 22.39 4.45 10.70
C PRO A 68 21.90 4.26 12.15
N TYR A 69 20.67 4.71 12.45
CA TYR A 69 20.08 4.68 13.79
C TYR A 69 18.69 4.07 13.71
N PRO A 70 18.49 2.79 14.09
CA PRO A 70 17.16 2.17 14.15
C PRO A 70 16.19 2.97 15.03
N GLU A 71 16.67 3.55 16.12
CA GLU A 71 15.89 4.36 17.05
C GLU A 71 15.24 5.58 16.34
N ALA A 72 15.98 6.23 15.44
CA ALA A 72 15.47 7.39 14.70
C ALA A 72 14.28 7.00 13.81
N VAL A 73 14.39 5.87 13.12
CA VAL A 73 13.29 5.30 12.32
C VAL A 73 12.12 4.88 13.24
N GLY A 74 12.44 4.31 14.40
CA GLY A 74 11.46 3.92 15.42
C GLY A 74 10.69 5.12 15.96
N PHE A 75 11.36 6.19 16.38
CA PHE A 75 10.71 7.42 16.87
C PHE A 75 9.81 8.05 15.82
N TYR A 76 10.24 8.08 14.56
CA TYR A 76 9.41 8.54 13.46
C TYR A 76 8.12 7.70 13.34
N ASN A 77 8.23 6.37 13.32
CA ASN A 77 7.08 5.48 13.14
C ASN A 77 6.13 5.49 14.34
N VAL A 78 6.65 5.62 15.57
CA VAL A 78 5.84 5.82 16.78
C VAL A 78 5.04 7.11 16.65
N THR A 79 5.70 8.24 16.35
CA THR A 79 5.04 9.53 16.16
C THR A 79 3.96 9.45 15.09
N LEU A 80 4.28 8.82 13.95
CA LEU A 80 3.35 8.59 12.85
C LEU A 80 2.12 7.80 13.30
N SER A 81 2.29 6.69 14.02
CA SER A 81 1.19 5.87 14.55
C SER A 81 0.24 6.64 15.45
N TYR A 82 0.78 7.50 16.33
CA TYR A 82 -0.05 8.34 17.22
C TYR A 82 -0.85 9.39 16.46
N LEU A 83 -0.26 9.99 15.43
CA LEU A 83 -0.89 11.07 14.67
C LEU A 83 -1.85 10.57 13.60
N GLN A 84 -1.58 9.42 12.98
CA GLN A 84 -2.40 8.89 11.88
C GLN A 84 -3.86 8.65 12.27
N VAL A 85 -4.14 8.23 13.50
CA VAL A 85 -5.53 8.03 13.95
C VAL A 85 -6.30 9.35 13.93
N ILE A 86 -5.65 10.44 14.35
CA ILE A 86 -6.26 11.78 14.37
C ILE A 86 -6.43 12.30 12.95
N PHE A 87 -5.40 12.13 12.11
CA PHE A 87 -5.44 12.55 10.71
C PHE A 87 -6.55 11.85 9.94
N PHE A 88 -6.67 10.54 10.10
CA PHE A 88 -7.69 9.76 9.43
C PHE A 88 -9.10 10.09 9.94
N ALA A 89 -9.25 10.30 11.25
CA ALA A 89 -10.53 10.74 11.82
C ALA A 89 -10.96 12.11 11.27
N ALA A 90 -10.01 13.03 11.09
CA ALA A 90 -10.29 14.37 10.58
C ALA A 90 -10.53 14.41 9.06
N ASP A 91 -9.97 13.46 8.29
CA ASP A 91 -10.28 13.27 6.85
C ASP A 91 -11.74 12.87 6.61
N PHE A 92 -12.38 12.24 7.58
CA PHE A 92 -13.80 11.87 7.55
C PHE A 92 -14.19 11.03 6.30
N GLY A 93 -13.27 10.30 5.72
CA GLY A 93 -13.48 9.50 4.50
C GLY A 93 -13.75 10.33 3.23
N LEU A 94 -13.37 11.61 3.26
CA LEU A 94 -13.58 12.52 2.13
C LEU A 94 -12.81 12.12 0.88
N LYS A 95 -11.66 11.49 1.05
CA LYS A 95 -10.86 10.99 -0.07
C LYS A 95 -11.71 10.11 -0.98
N ASN A 96 -12.29 9.04 -0.45
CA ASN A 96 -13.08 8.07 -1.21
C ASN A 96 -14.39 8.67 -1.74
N ALA A 97 -15.04 9.53 -0.91
CA ALA A 97 -16.26 10.22 -1.31
C ALA A 97 -16.03 11.16 -2.48
N SER A 98 -14.97 11.96 -2.41
CA SER A 98 -14.63 12.94 -3.45
C SER A 98 -14.24 12.26 -4.76
N GLU A 99 -13.39 11.22 -4.72
CA GLU A 99 -13.01 10.44 -5.90
C GLU A 99 -14.23 9.91 -6.65
N ARG A 100 -15.17 9.29 -5.91
CA ARG A 100 -16.42 8.78 -6.48
C ARG A 100 -17.25 9.87 -7.15
N TYR A 101 -17.52 10.98 -6.45
CA TYR A 101 -18.38 12.02 -6.99
C TYR A 101 -17.72 12.83 -8.10
N ILE A 102 -16.41 13.01 -8.07
CA ILE A 102 -15.67 13.59 -9.18
C ILE A 102 -15.83 12.71 -10.41
N ALA A 103 -15.61 11.39 -10.29
CA ALA A 103 -15.76 10.44 -11.38
C ALA A 103 -17.17 10.43 -11.97
N GLU A 104 -18.21 10.50 -11.14
CA GLU A 104 -19.62 10.53 -11.56
C GLU A 104 -19.93 11.73 -12.46
N TYR A 105 -19.30 12.88 -12.20
CA TYR A 105 -19.61 14.13 -12.93
C TYR A 105 -18.52 14.61 -13.87
N ALA A 106 -17.35 13.98 -13.91
CA ALA A 106 -16.19 14.43 -14.69
C ALA A 106 -16.49 14.66 -16.18
N GLU A 107 -17.19 13.71 -16.81
CA GLU A 107 -17.51 13.78 -18.24
C GLU A 107 -18.78 14.61 -18.51
N THR A 108 -19.83 14.41 -17.71
CA THR A 108 -21.15 14.99 -17.99
C THR A 108 -21.29 16.43 -17.50
N LYS A 109 -20.71 16.76 -16.35
CA LYS A 109 -20.84 18.06 -15.66
C LYS A 109 -19.52 18.47 -14.98
N PRO A 110 -18.44 18.74 -15.72
CA PRO A 110 -17.11 19.00 -15.15
C PRO A 110 -17.10 20.20 -14.19
N LYS A 111 -17.94 21.21 -14.40
CA LYS A 111 -18.14 22.31 -13.43
C LYS A 111 -18.70 21.85 -12.08
N LYS A 112 -19.46 20.76 -12.05
CA LYS A 112 -19.92 20.17 -10.79
C LYS A 112 -18.82 19.32 -10.16
N ALA A 113 -18.07 18.57 -10.95
CA ALA A 113 -16.93 17.78 -10.48
C ALA A 113 -15.90 18.65 -9.77
N ILE A 114 -15.54 19.81 -10.34
CA ILE A 114 -14.56 20.72 -9.73
C ILE A 114 -15.04 21.31 -8.39
N ARG A 115 -16.36 21.42 -8.15
CA ARG A 115 -16.88 21.85 -6.84
C ARG A 115 -16.61 20.82 -5.74
N TYR A 116 -16.58 19.53 -6.07
CA TYR A 116 -16.18 18.49 -5.09
C TYR A 116 -14.69 18.61 -4.77
N VAL A 117 -13.85 18.91 -5.76
CA VAL A 117 -12.42 19.19 -5.52
C VAL A 117 -12.27 20.41 -4.62
N SER A 118 -12.96 21.51 -4.92
CA SER A 118 -12.94 22.74 -4.11
C SER A 118 -13.41 22.49 -2.67
N PHE A 119 -14.50 21.74 -2.49
CA PHE A 119 -14.99 21.39 -1.15
C PHE A 119 -13.95 20.59 -0.36
N PHE A 120 -13.31 19.61 -1.00
CA PHE A 120 -12.28 18.80 -0.36
C PHE A 120 -11.05 19.65 0.03
N ILE A 121 -10.55 20.51 -0.87
CA ILE A 121 -9.44 21.44 -0.57
C ILE A 121 -9.74 22.25 0.68
N TRP A 122 -10.85 22.96 0.71
CA TRP A 122 -11.19 23.84 1.82
C TRP A 122 -11.46 23.10 3.11
N PHE A 123 -12.13 21.95 3.03
CA PHE A 123 -12.36 21.11 4.21
C PHE A 123 -11.02 20.65 4.80
N GLN A 124 -10.10 20.16 3.98
CA GLN A 124 -8.79 19.70 4.44
C GLN A 124 -7.96 20.86 5.02
N MET A 125 -7.97 22.02 4.38
CA MET A 125 -7.26 23.20 4.90
C MET A 125 -7.78 23.63 6.28
N ILE A 126 -9.10 23.65 6.48
CA ILE A 126 -9.71 24.04 7.76
C ILE A 126 -9.44 22.96 8.83
N THR A 127 -9.68 21.69 8.52
CA THR A 127 -9.43 20.59 9.46
C THR A 127 -7.95 20.46 9.78
N GLY A 128 -7.05 20.68 8.81
CA GLY A 128 -5.61 20.71 9.00
C GLY A 128 -5.17 21.79 9.99
N LEU A 129 -5.68 23.02 9.87
CA LEU A 129 -5.40 24.10 10.82
C LEU A 129 -5.89 23.76 12.23
N ILE A 130 -7.09 23.17 12.36
CA ILE A 130 -7.62 22.73 13.65
C ILE A 130 -6.71 21.67 14.26
N GLN A 131 -6.30 20.67 13.47
CA GLN A 131 -5.40 19.60 13.91
C GLN A 131 -4.06 20.16 14.39
N ILE A 132 -3.41 21.03 13.60
CA ILE A 132 -2.15 21.68 13.99
C ILE A 132 -2.32 22.39 15.32
N THR A 133 -3.37 23.19 15.49
CA THR A 133 -3.61 23.94 16.71
C THR A 133 -3.78 23.03 17.92
N VAL A 134 -4.66 22.02 17.82
CA VAL A 134 -4.97 21.12 18.92
C VAL A 134 -3.78 20.26 19.31
N ILE A 135 -3.11 19.65 18.31
CA ILE A 135 -1.97 18.75 18.58
C ILE A 135 -0.75 19.55 19.05
N SER A 136 -0.51 20.74 18.52
CA SER A 136 0.57 21.60 19.04
C SER A 136 0.35 22.00 20.47
N ALA A 137 -0.88 22.39 20.84
CA ALA A 137 -1.24 22.70 22.23
C ALA A 137 -1.03 21.46 23.13
N PHE A 138 -1.51 20.29 22.72
CA PHE A 138 -1.27 19.01 23.42
C PHE A 138 0.23 18.73 23.59
N SER A 139 1.00 18.86 22.52
CA SER A 139 2.44 18.57 22.51
C SER A 139 3.24 19.50 23.43
N ILE A 140 2.85 20.76 23.54
CA ILE A 140 3.54 21.73 24.39
C ILE A 140 3.10 21.63 25.86
N MET A 141 1.81 21.40 26.11
CA MET A 141 1.26 21.50 27.46
C MET A 141 1.23 20.17 28.21
N ILE A 142 0.97 19.06 27.52
CA ILE A 142 0.72 17.76 28.15
C ILE A 142 1.90 16.79 27.96
N LEU A 143 2.43 16.69 26.75
CA LEU A 143 3.47 15.70 26.42
C LEU A 143 4.73 15.83 27.29
N PRO A 144 5.24 17.02 27.65
CA PRO A 144 6.40 17.17 28.55
C PRO A 144 6.18 16.61 29.96
N GLN A 145 4.92 16.42 30.36
CA GLN A 145 4.57 15.88 31.68
C GLN A 145 4.49 14.35 31.68
N THR A 146 4.75 13.71 30.55
CA THR A 146 4.74 12.25 30.35
C THR A 146 6.14 11.75 30.05
N ASP A 147 6.33 10.44 30.09
CA ASP A 147 7.57 9.77 29.71
C ASP A 147 7.94 10.00 28.22
N MET A 148 7.03 10.56 27.44
CA MET A 148 7.24 10.93 26.05
C MET A 148 7.66 12.40 25.84
N GLY A 149 8.11 13.09 26.88
CA GLY A 149 8.56 14.50 26.78
C GLY A 149 9.61 14.74 25.69
N TYR A 150 10.45 13.75 25.41
CA TYR A 150 11.44 13.78 24.33
C TYR A 150 10.81 13.88 22.93
N ALA A 151 9.59 13.39 22.76
CA ALA A 151 8.91 13.35 21.46
C ALA A 151 8.20 14.68 21.08
N VAL A 152 8.18 15.68 21.96
CA VAL A 152 7.50 16.97 21.71
C VAL A 152 7.89 17.56 20.36
N TRP A 153 9.17 17.61 20.06
CA TRP A 153 9.68 18.16 18.81
C TRP A 153 9.26 17.35 17.59
N PHE A 154 9.24 16.02 17.70
CA PHE A 154 8.78 15.16 16.62
C PHE A 154 7.31 15.40 16.30
N PHE A 155 6.47 15.54 17.33
CA PHE A 155 5.05 15.85 17.15
C PHE A 155 4.85 17.23 16.53
N LEU A 156 5.56 18.26 17.02
CA LEU A 156 5.42 19.62 16.51
C LEU A 156 5.84 19.74 15.04
N VAL A 157 6.95 19.10 14.65
CA VAL A 157 7.41 19.16 13.27
C VAL A 157 6.53 18.30 12.37
N TYR A 158 6.15 17.09 12.82
CA TYR A 158 5.35 16.20 11.99
C TYR A 158 3.93 16.71 11.75
N ILE A 159 3.30 17.36 12.72
CA ILE A 159 1.94 17.89 12.54
C ILE A 159 1.86 18.95 11.42
N MET A 160 2.97 19.64 11.13
CA MET A 160 3.00 20.62 10.04
C MET A 160 2.68 20.01 8.67
N VAL A 161 2.90 18.69 8.48
CA VAL A 161 2.52 17.95 7.27
C VAL A 161 1.03 18.07 6.96
N GLN A 162 0.18 18.28 7.98
CA GLN A 162 -1.26 18.45 7.79
C GLN A 162 -1.67 19.78 7.16
N TRP A 163 -0.76 20.71 7.01
CA TRP A 163 -1.07 21.96 6.34
C TRP A 163 0.00 22.31 5.28
N PRO A 164 -0.39 22.53 4.04
CA PRO A 164 -1.77 22.66 3.53
C PRO A 164 -2.52 21.33 3.33
N GLY A 165 -1.91 20.17 3.58
CA GLY A 165 -2.58 18.85 3.58
C GLY A 165 -3.22 18.41 2.26
N THR A 166 -2.96 19.12 1.16
CA THR A 166 -3.77 19.06 -0.07
C THR A 166 -3.21 18.12 -1.14
N ILE A 167 -2.07 17.44 -0.91
CA ILE A 167 -1.48 16.57 -1.92
C ILE A 167 -2.41 15.42 -2.32
N GLY A 168 -2.95 14.71 -1.34
CA GLY A 168 -3.89 13.62 -1.58
C GLY A 168 -5.09 14.03 -2.42
N ILE A 169 -5.47 15.31 -2.37
CA ILE A 169 -6.61 15.85 -3.12
C ILE A 169 -6.33 15.88 -4.62
N PHE A 170 -5.13 16.27 -5.03
CA PHE A 170 -4.79 16.33 -6.45
C PHE A 170 -4.71 14.93 -7.07
N GLN A 171 -4.20 13.95 -6.34
CA GLN A 171 -4.21 12.55 -6.76
C GLN A 171 -5.65 12.03 -6.89
N VAL A 172 -6.50 12.29 -5.89
CA VAL A 172 -7.93 11.94 -5.91
C VAL A 172 -8.66 12.61 -7.07
N ALA A 173 -8.38 13.89 -7.32
CA ALA A 173 -8.97 14.63 -8.43
C ALA A 173 -8.54 14.04 -9.79
N LEU A 174 -7.26 13.73 -9.99
CA LEU A 174 -6.77 13.09 -11.21
C LEU A 174 -7.39 11.71 -11.43
N ASN A 175 -7.51 10.89 -10.39
CA ASN A 175 -8.19 9.60 -10.44
C ASN A 175 -9.67 9.77 -10.79
N GLY A 176 -10.36 10.72 -10.16
CA GLY A 176 -11.76 11.03 -10.43
C GLY A 176 -12.00 11.53 -11.85
N PHE A 177 -11.07 12.29 -12.43
CA PHE A 177 -11.08 12.67 -13.86
C PHE A 177 -10.55 11.55 -14.78
N GLN A 178 -10.32 10.35 -14.24
CA GLN A 178 -9.82 9.18 -14.98
C GLN A 178 -8.45 9.40 -15.68
N GLN A 179 -7.65 10.32 -15.18
CA GLN A 179 -6.29 10.58 -15.64
C GLN A 179 -5.30 9.74 -14.84
N PHE A 180 -5.47 8.41 -14.88
CA PHE A 180 -4.68 7.46 -14.11
C PHE A 180 -3.17 7.51 -14.41
N ASP A 181 -2.82 7.80 -15.68
CA ASP A 181 -1.45 8.02 -16.12
C ASP A 181 -0.79 9.17 -15.34
N LYS A 182 -1.44 10.33 -15.27
CA LYS A 182 -0.93 11.49 -14.54
C LYS A 182 -0.91 11.27 -13.02
N ALA A 183 -1.94 10.60 -12.47
CA ALA A 183 -1.99 10.26 -11.06
C ALA A 183 -0.84 9.33 -10.67
N ASN A 184 -0.55 8.31 -11.50
CA ASN A 184 0.54 7.38 -11.28
C ASN A 184 1.92 8.02 -11.46
N ILE A 185 2.09 8.86 -12.49
CA ILE A 185 3.33 9.63 -12.68
C ILE A 185 3.57 10.55 -11.46
N LEU A 186 2.53 11.25 -10.98
CA LEU A 186 2.63 12.07 -9.78
C LEU A 186 3.07 11.23 -8.58
N TYR A 187 2.41 10.09 -8.35
CA TYR A 187 2.74 9.18 -7.25
C TYR A 187 4.21 8.71 -7.30
N VAL A 188 4.68 8.32 -8.49
CA VAL A 188 6.04 7.82 -8.67
C VAL A 188 7.08 8.92 -8.49
N ILE A 189 6.90 10.06 -9.14
CA ILE A 189 7.84 11.18 -9.00
C ILE A 189 7.90 11.62 -7.54
N GLN A 190 6.77 11.72 -6.86
CA GLN A 190 6.71 12.11 -5.46
C GLN A 190 7.42 11.09 -4.57
N ASN A 191 6.98 9.84 -4.55
CA ASN A 191 7.45 8.88 -3.56
C ASN A 191 8.86 8.33 -3.83
N PHE A 192 9.32 8.30 -5.07
CA PHE A 192 10.61 7.69 -5.38
C PHE A 192 11.72 8.67 -5.79
N ALA A 193 11.38 9.81 -6.35
CA ALA A 193 12.39 10.81 -6.69
C ALA A 193 12.45 11.92 -5.63
N ILE A 194 11.34 12.64 -5.42
CA ILE A 194 11.34 13.83 -4.57
C ILE A 194 11.54 13.44 -3.12
N GLN A 195 10.74 12.48 -2.61
CA GLN A 195 10.82 12.03 -1.22
C GLN A 195 12.21 11.52 -0.85
N VAL A 196 12.83 10.73 -1.72
CA VAL A 196 14.20 10.24 -1.47
C VAL A 196 15.20 11.39 -1.42
N LEU A 197 15.14 12.31 -2.38
CA LEU A 197 16.07 13.44 -2.46
C LEU A 197 15.91 14.40 -1.27
N THR A 198 14.68 14.74 -0.92
CA THR A 198 14.40 15.64 0.21
C THR A 198 14.74 14.97 1.54
N ALA A 199 14.32 13.72 1.74
CA ALA A 199 14.65 12.98 2.96
C ALA A 199 16.16 12.89 3.16
N VAL A 200 16.93 12.45 2.15
CA VAL A 200 18.39 12.37 2.20
C VAL A 200 19.02 13.71 2.49
N GLY A 201 18.65 14.76 1.74
CA GLY A 201 19.20 16.10 1.92
C GLY A 201 18.95 16.66 3.31
N PHE A 202 17.72 16.54 3.81
CA PHE A 202 17.36 17.06 5.14
C PHE A 202 17.89 16.20 6.29
N ILE A 203 18.07 14.88 6.13
CA ILE A 203 18.75 14.04 7.12
C ILE A 203 20.20 14.51 7.28
N PHE A 204 20.93 14.72 6.20
CA PHE A 204 22.31 15.23 6.27
C PHE A 204 22.39 16.62 6.93
N LEU A 205 21.48 17.53 6.59
CA LEU A 205 21.41 18.85 7.24
C LEU A 205 21.09 18.73 8.72
N GLY A 206 20.16 17.88 9.09
CA GLY A 206 19.78 17.62 10.48
C GLY A 206 20.90 16.97 11.29
N ARG A 207 21.61 16.00 10.73
CA ARG A 207 22.82 15.40 11.35
C ARG A 207 23.89 16.44 11.58
N TRP A 208 24.23 17.21 10.55
CA TRP A 208 25.22 18.28 10.65
C TRP A 208 24.86 19.29 11.74
N TYR A 209 23.58 19.70 11.80
CA TYR A 209 23.09 20.61 12.84
C TYR A 209 23.16 19.99 14.23
N GLY A 210 22.77 18.70 14.36
CA GLY A 210 22.82 17.97 15.64
C GLY A 210 24.24 17.76 16.16
N ILE A 211 25.22 17.51 15.29
CA ILE A 211 26.64 17.42 15.65
C ILE A 211 27.16 18.74 16.20
N GLN A 212 26.75 19.86 15.62
CA GLN A 212 27.18 21.21 16.08
C GLN A 212 26.45 21.66 17.36
N ASN A 213 25.31 21.04 17.67
CA ASN A 213 24.51 21.37 18.86
C ASN A 213 24.38 20.14 19.78
N PRO A 214 25.33 19.91 20.71
CA PRO A 214 25.37 18.72 21.57
C PRO A 214 24.09 18.51 22.41
N GLN A 215 23.33 19.57 22.66
CA GLN A 215 22.04 19.47 23.37
C GLN A 215 20.95 18.74 22.56
N ILE A 216 21.03 18.80 21.25
CA ILE A 216 20.12 18.10 20.35
C ILE A 216 20.67 16.71 20.02
N GLY A 217 21.95 16.64 19.69
CA GLY A 217 22.61 15.41 19.30
C GLY A 217 22.33 14.99 17.85
N GLU A 218 23.19 14.15 17.32
CA GLU A 218 23.14 13.70 15.93
C GLU A 218 21.87 12.91 15.60
N LEU A 219 21.45 12.00 16.49
CA LEU A 219 20.27 11.15 16.30
C LEU A 219 18.99 11.98 16.21
N MET A 220 18.77 12.89 17.16
CA MET A 220 17.63 13.78 17.17
C MET A 220 17.61 14.67 15.93
N GLY A 221 18.78 15.24 15.58
CA GLY A 221 18.94 16.05 14.38
C GLY A 221 18.59 15.27 13.10
N ALA A 222 19.07 14.03 12.96
CA ALA A 222 18.75 13.16 11.84
C ALA A 222 17.24 12.90 11.72
N THR A 223 16.60 12.55 12.83
CA THR A 223 15.15 12.25 12.88
C THR A 223 14.32 13.46 12.51
N MET A 224 14.64 14.63 13.06
CA MET A 224 13.96 15.88 12.71
C MET A 224 14.19 16.26 11.25
N GLY A 225 15.43 16.10 10.75
CA GLY A 225 15.75 16.30 9.34
C GLY A 225 14.91 15.39 8.44
N PHE A 226 14.75 14.12 8.78
CA PHE A 226 13.91 13.19 8.04
C PHE A 226 12.46 13.67 7.97
N ILE A 227 11.86 14.08 9.10
CA ILE A 227 10.47 14.57 9.15
C ILE A 227 10.31 15.85 8.32
N VAL A 228 11.25 16.79 8.42
CA VAL A 228 11.25 18.02 7.60
C VAL A 228 11.38 17.68 6.11
N GLY A 229 12.23 16.71 5.76
CA GLY A 229 12.36 16.23 4.39
C GLY A 229 11.05 15.70 3.81
N MET A 230 10.30 14.94 4.59
CA MET A 230 8.97 14.45 4.23
C MET A 230 7.95 15.59 4.04
N TYR A 231 8.04 16.66 4.87
CA TYR A 231 7.17 17.82 4.70
C TYR A 231 7.49 18.62 3.42
N VAL A 232 8.77 18.77 3.11
CA VAL A 232 9.21 19.47 1.88
C VAL A 232 8.85 18.67 0.63
N ASP A 233 8.93 17.34 0.69
CA ASP A 233 8.43 16.45 -0.36
C ASP A 233 6.96 16.72 -0.66
N ASP A 234 6.16 16.77 0.37
CA ASP A 234 4.73 17.06 0.27
C ASP A 234 4.45 18.42 -0.39
N LEU A 235 5.22 19.46 -0.08
CA LEU A 235 5.07 20.77 -0.73
C LEU A 235 5.43 20.74 -2.22
N ILE A 236 6.49 20.02 -2.59
CA ILE A 236 6.88 19.90 -4.01
C ILE A 236 5.84 19.08 -4.76
N GLY A 237 5.37 17.97 -4.16
CA GLY A 237 4.30 17.13 -4.71
C GLY A 237 2.99 17.92 -4.93
N LEU A 238 2.64 18.82 -4.01
CA LEU A 238 1.53 19.75 -4.14
C LEU A 238 1.64 20.58 -5.43
N LEU A 239 2.80 21.19 -5.70
CA LEU A 239 3.03 22.01 -6.89
C LEU A 239 2.90 21.19 -8.18
N LEU A 240 3.43 19.97 -8.19
CA LEU A 240 3.28 19.04 -9.32
C LEU A 240 1.82 18.61 -9.51
N GLY A 241 1.12 18.30 -8.43
CA GLY A 241 -0.30 17.96 -8.44
C GLY A 241 -1.15 19.09 -9.03
N MET A 242 -0.89 20.33 -8.63
CA MET A 242 -1.51 21.53 -9.20
C MET A 242 -1.26 21.66 -10.70
N TYR A 243 -0.03 21.42 -11.14
CA TYR A 243 0.33 21.46 -12.56
C TYR A 243 -0.43 20.41 -13.37
N PHE A 244 -0.45 19.15 -12.92
CA PHE A 244 -1.16 18.07 -13.61
C PHE A 244 -2.68 18.30 -13.62
N LEU A 245 -3.26 18.73 -12.49
CA LEU A 245 -4.68 19.04 -12.43
C LEU A 245 -5.06 20.19 -13.38
N ASN A 246 -4.28 21.27 -13.41
CA ASN A 246 -4.51 22.38 -14.31
C ASN A 246 -4.52 21.95 -15.79
N ASN A 247 -3.58 21.08 -16.17
CA ASN A 247 -3.53 20.53 -17.53
C ASN A 247 -4.73 19.60 -17.84
N THR A 248 -5.25 18.91 -16.83
CA THR A 248 -6.44 18.06 -16.95
C THR A 248 -7.72 18.87 -17.09
N LEU A 249 -7.80 20.04 -16.47
CA LEU A 249 -8.98 20.90 -16.48
C LEU A 249 -9.11 21.75 -17.77
N ARG A 250 -8.00 22.07 -18.42
CA ARG A 250 -7.98 22.91 -19.64
C ARG A 250 -8.92 22.47 -20.77
N PRO A 251 -9.01 21.18 -21.13
CA PRO A 251 -9.93 20.71 -22.17
C PRO A 251 -11.42 20.99 -21.87
N PHE A 252 -11.76 21.10 -20.58
CA PHE A 252 -13.10 21.40 -20.10
C PHE A 252 -13.39 22.91 -19.99
N GLY A 253 -12.43 23.78 -20.39
CA GLY A 253 -12.52 25.22 -20.20
C GLY A 253 -12.45 25.68 -18.75
N LEU A 254 -11.90 24.83 -17.86
CA LEU A 254 -11.69 25.08 -16.43
C LEU A 254 -10.21 25.32 -16.14
N THR A 255 -9.95 26.00 -15.05
CA THR A 255 -8.59 26.30 -14.57
C THR A 255 -8.40 25.84 -13.14
N LEU A 256 -7.15 25.79 -12.70
CA LEU A 256 -6.83 25.50 -11.31
C LEU A 256 -7.50 26.51 -10.33
N LYS A 257 -7.70 27.76 -10.76
CA LYS A 257 -8.39 28.80 -9.94
C LYS A 257 -9.80 28.35 -9.58
N ASP A 258 -10.51 27.67 -10.50
CA ASP A 258 -11.87 27.18 -10.24
C ASP A 258 -11.92 26.13 -9.13
N ALA A 259 -10.83 25.39 -8.91
CA ALA A 259 -10.69 24.43 -7.81
C ALA A 259 -10.51 25.11 -6.44
N PHE A 260 -9.98 26.33 -6.40
CA PHE A 260 -9.78 27.10 -5.16
C PHE A 260 -10.91 28.08 -4.84
N ILE A 261 -11.86 28.28 -5.75
CA ILE A 261 -13.04 29.13 -5.49
C ILE A 261 -13.95 28.42 -4.50
N ILE A 262 -14.18 29.05 -3.35
CA ILE A 262 -15.10 28.52 -2.34
C ILE A 262 -16.51 28.49 -2.91
N SER A 263 -17.05 27.29 -3.11
CA SER A 263 -18.46 27.10 -3.47
C SER A 263 -19.10 26.20 -2.41
N TYR A 264 -19.66 26.83 -1.36
CA TYR A 264 -20.37 26.08 -0.34
C TYR A 264 -21.77 25.70 -0.85
N ASP A 265 -21.96 24.41 -1.08
CA ASP A 265 -23.26 23.82 -1.38
C ASP A 265 -23.61 22.82 -0.27
N LYS A 266 -24.63 23.15 0.55
CA LYS A 266 -25.08 22.32 1.67
C LYS A 266 -25.48 20.90 1.24
N LYS A 267 -26.05 20.75 0.01
CA LYS A 267 -26.42 19.43 -0.52
C LYS A 267 -25.19 18.61 -0.86
N LEU A 268 -24.20 19.23 -1.50
CA LEU A 268 -22.91 18.61 -1.83
C LEU A 268 -22.18 18.20 -0.55
N ALA A 269 -22.04 19.12 0.41
CA ALA A 269 -21.40 18.84 1.68
C ALA A 269 -22.07 17.66 2.41
N LYS A 270 -23.42 17.65 2.49
CA LYS A 270 -24.16 16.55 3.09
C LYS A 270 -23.94 15.21 2.39
N GLN A 271 -23.90 15.21 1.04
CA GLN A 271 -23.65 13.99 0.27
C GLN A 271 -22.26 13.42 0.54
N VAL A 272 -21.23 14.26 0.49
CA VAL A 272 -19.82 13.84 0.70
C VAL A 272 -19.62 13.35 2.13
N LEU A 273 -20.06 14.11 3.12
CA LEU A 273 -19.92 13.74 4.53
C LEU A 273 -20.72 12.48 4.90
N TRP A 274 -21.92 12.32 4.34
CA TRP A 274 -22.73 11.12 4.56
C TRP A 274 -22.07 9.87 3.98
N TYR A 275 -21.53 9.96 2.77
CA TYR A 275 -20.82 8.83 2.15
C TYR A 275 -19.50 8.55 2.88
N GLY A 276 -18.72 9.60 3.13
CA GLY A 276 -17.45 9.48 3.85
C GLY A 276 -17.64 8.86 5.25
N GLY A 277 -18.65 9.29 6.00
CA GLY A 277 -18.96 8.74 7.31
C GLY A 277 -19.36 7.25 7.32
N ARG A 278 -19.82 6.69 6.19
CA ARG A 278 -20.05 5.24 6.06
C ARG A 278 -18.78 4.45 5.80
N VAL A 279 -17.82 5.03 5.09
CA VAL A 279 -16.55 4.37 4.73
C VAL A 279 -15.50 4.55 5.83
N MET A 280 -15.54 5.67 6.54
CA MET A 280 -14.60 6.04 7.60
C MET A 280 -14.38 4.96 8.67
N PRO A 281 -15.41 4.26 9.22
CA PRO A 281 -15.20 3.33 10.33
C PRO A 281 -14.22 2.19 10.02
N SER A 282 -14.21 1.70 8.78
CA SER A 282 -13.29 0.65 8.33
C SER A 282 -11.82 1.09 8.45
N GLY A 283 -11.47 2.23 7.88
CA GLY A 283 -10.11 2.76 7.96
C GLY A 283 -9.74 3.25 9.35
N LEU A 284 -10.68 3.89 10.06
CA LEU A 284 -10.45 4.37 11.42
C LEU A 284 -10.13 3.21 12.38
N SER A 285 -10.78 2.05 12.22
CA SER A 285 -10.50 0.88 13.05
C SER A 285 -9.05 0.40 12.89
N PHE A 286 -8.52 0.43 11.67
CA PHE A 286 -7.12 0.07 11.40
C PHE A 286 -6.14 1.00 12.13
N TYR A 287 -6.32 2.32 11.99
CA TYR A 287 -5.43 3.30 12.63
C TYR A 287 -5.59 3.32 14.15
N ALA A 288 -6.82 3.17 14.66
CA ALA A 288 -7.07 3.08 16.09
C ALA A 288 -6.40 1.84 16.72
N VAL A 289 -6.50 0.69 16.08
CA VAL A 289 -5.84 -0.53 16.55
C VAL A 289 -4.32 -0.41 16.44
N SER A 290 -3.79 0.16 15.36
CA SER A 290 -2.36 0.41 15.21
C SER A 290 -1.83 1.36 16.30
N PHE A 291 -2.59 2.41 16.64
CA PHE A 291 -2.29 3.30 17.76
C PHE A 291 -2.24 2.53 19.10
N LEU A 292 -3.26 1.71 19.41
CA LEU A 292 -3.31 0.93 20.64
C LEU A 292 -2.15 -0.07 20.73
N ILE A 293 -1.80 -0.73 19.61
CA ILE A 293 -0.65 -1.64 19.56
C ILE A 293 0.65 -0.87 19.83
N THR A 294 0.85 0.29 19.22
CA THR A 294 2.02 1.13 19.46
C THR A 294 2.08 1.57 20.92
N LEU A 295 0.94 1.90 21.52
CA LEU A 295 0.86 2.25 22.94
C LEU A 295 1.26 1.07 23.84
N MET A 296 0.84 -0.15 23.54
CA MET A 296 1.27 -1.36 24.25
C MET A 296 2.79 -1.59 24.10
N LEU A 297 3.34 -1.41 22.90
CA LEU A 297 4.77 -1.57 22.65
C LEU A 297 5.58 -0.55 23.45
N THR A 298 5.19 0.73 23.42
CA THR A 298 5.90 1.79 24.13
C THR A 298 5.80 1.64 25.65
N ALA A 299 4.67 1.13 26.16
CA ALA A 299 4.47 0.95 27.60
C ALA A 299 5.18 -0.31 28.17
N TRP A 300 5.29 -1.39 27.39
CA TRP A 300 5.70 -2.70 27.92
C TRP A 300 7.09 -3.16 27.45
N LEU A 301 7.63 -2.57 26.37
CA LEU A 301 8.97 -2.90 25.85
C LEU A 301 9.93 -1.71 25.99
N PRO A 302 11.05 -1.86 26.72
CA PRO A 302 11.95 -0.73 26.99
C PRO A 302 12.73 -0.25 25.75
N ASN A 303 13.00 -1.12 24.80
CA ASN A 303 13.74 -0.83 23.55
C ASN A 303 12.81 -0.76 22.32
N TYR A 304 11.57 -0.31 22.53
CA TYR A 304 10.55 -0.26 21.48
C TYR A 304 10.98 0.53 20.23
N SER A 305 11.74 1.61 20.39
CA SER A 305 12.19 2.44 19.27
C SER A 305 13.11 1.67 18.32
N THR A 306 14.12 0.97 18.87
CA THR A 306 14.99 0.10 18.08
C THR A 306 14.19 -1.01 17.39
N LEU A 307 13.32 -1.69 18.14
CA LEU A 307 12.50 -2.78 17.60
C LEU A 307 11.57 -2.31 16.47
N ILE A 308 10.91 -1.17 16.63
CA ILE A 308 10.04 -0.60 15.59
C ILE A 308 10.86 -0.14 14.37
N GLY A 309 12.06 0.40 14.58
CA GLY A 309 12.96 0.76 13.49
C GLY A 309 13.42 -0.45 12.67
N LEU A 310 13.82 -1.54 13.34
CA LEU A 310 14.16 -2.80 12.68
C LEU A 310 12.96 -3.43 11.97
N TYR A 311 11.79 -3.42 12.62
CA TYR A 311 10.53 -3.89 12.04
C TYR A 311 10.19 -3.13 10.75
N TYR A 312 10.37 -1.81 10.72
CA TYR A 312 10.08 -1.00 9.54
C TYR A 312 10.86 -1.47 8.31
N ILE A 313 12.15 -1.73 8.48
CA ILE A 313 13.01 -2.25 7.40
C ILE A 313 12.56 -3.65 6.97
N ALA A 314 12.39 -4.57 7.94
CA ALA A 314 11.96 -5.93 7.65
C ALA A 314 10.57 -5.96 6.97
N SER A 315 9.61 -5.18 7.46
CA SER A 315 8.25 -5.11 6.89
C SER A 315 8.22 -4.48 5.50
N THR A 316 9.10 -3.51 5.21
CA THR A 316 9.24 -2.93 3.86
C THR A 316 9.72 -3.98 2.86
N LEU A 317 10.69 -4.81 3.24
CA LEU A 317 11.20 -5.88 2.38
C LEU A 317 10.15 -6.99 2.17
N VAL A 318 9.47 -7.39 3.24
CA VAL A 318 8.42 -8.41 3.20
C VAL A 318 7.15 -7.89 2.51
N GLY A 319 6.90 -6.59 2.55
CA GLY A 319 5.77 -5.94 1.88
C GLY A 319 5.69 -6.19 0.38
N ALA A 320 6.81 -6.51 -0.27
CA ALA A 320 6.85 -6.95 -1.67
C ALA A 320 5.97 -8.19 -1.94
N LEU A 321 5.79 -9.07 -0.94
CA LEU A 321 4.95 -10.27 -1.06
C LEU A 321 3.45 -9.97 -1.14
N SER A 322 3.01 -8.80 -0.71
CA SER A 322 1.61 -8.39 -0.73
C SER A 322 1.15 -7.73 -2.03
N MET A 323 2.02 -7.68 -3.04
CA MET A 323 1.71 -7.07 -4.33
C MET A 323 0.59 -7.81 -5.06
N THR A 324 -0.39 -7.06 -5.53
CA THR A 324 -1.56 -7.60 -6.23
C THR A 324 -1.99 -6.67 -7.36
N PHE A 325 -2.69 -7.23 -8.34
CA PHE A 325 -3.29 -6.42 -9.39
C PHE A 325 -4.60 -5.77 -8.92
N PRO A 326 -4.90 -4.53 -9.33
CA PRO A 326 -6.16 -3.87 -9.01
C PRO A 326 -7.32 -4.53 -9.76
N MET A 327 -8.10 -5.37 -9.06
CA MET A 327 -9.20 -6.15 -9.63
C MET A 327 -10.59 -5.57 -9.36
N THR A 328 -10.72 -4.53 -8.56
CA THR A 328 -12.01 -3.97 -8.18
C THR A 328 -12.86 -3.57 -9.39
N ALA A 329 -12.30 -2.83 -10.34
CA ALA A 329 -13.04 -2.36 -11.50
C ALA A 329 -13.45 -3.49 -12.47
N PRO A 330 -12.55 -4.41 -12.91
CA PRO A 330 -12.93 -5.53 -13.75
C PRO A 330 -13.96 -6.47 -13.11
N LEU A 331 -13.83 -6.73 -11.79
CA LEU A 331 -14.79 -7.56 -11.05
C LEU A 331 -16.15 -6.88 -10.94
N SER A 332 -16.18 -5.58 -10.64
CA SER A 332 -17.42 -4.80 -10.57
C SER A 332 -18.15 -4.81 -11.92
N GLU A 333 -17.42 -4.55 -13.00
CA GLU A 333 -18.01 -4.55 -14.35
C GLU A 333 -18.56 -5.93 -14.73
N SER A 334 -17.79 -6.98 -14.53
CA SER A 334 -18.23 -8.33 -14.91
C SER A 334 -19.41 -8.82 -14.06
N TYR A 335 -19.41 -8.56 -12.76
CA TYR A 335 -20.46 -8.98 -11.84
C TYR A 335 -21.77 -8.20 -12.08
N ASN A 336 -21.72 -6.89 -12.19
CA ASN A 336 -22.90 -6.04 -12.36
C ASN A 336 -23.55 -6.21 -13.74
N ASN A 337 -22.79 -6.67 -14.73
CA ASN A 337 -23.31 -7.07 -16.05
C ASN A 337 -23.77 -8.55 -16.11
N ASN A 338 -23.96 -9.20 -14.94
CA ASN A 338 -24.37 -10.61 -14.81
C ASN A 338 -23.43 -11.65 -15.47
N LYS A 339 -22.18 -11.29 -15.78
CA LYS A 339 -21.15 -12.18 -16.34
C LYS A 339 -20.41 -12.92 -15.22
N LYS A 340 -21.14 -13.70 -14.42
CA LYS A 340 -20.57 -14.38 -13.23
C LYS A 340 -19.42 -15.34 -13.55
N GLU A 341 -19.46 -16.01 -14.70
CA GLU A 341 -18.36 -16.88 -15.14
C GLU A 341 -17.07 -16.11 -15.38
N LEU A 342 -17.17 -14.91 -16.00
CA LEU A 342 -16.03 -14.02 -16.18
C LEU A 342 -15.51 -13.53 -14.83
N SER A 343 -16.38 -13.23 -13.87
CA SER A 343 -15.94 -12.83 -12.52
C SER A 343 -15.17 -13.97 -11.84
N LEU A 344 -15.63 -15.21 -11.95
CA LEU A 344 -14.94 -16.39 -11.41
C LEU A 344 -13.59 -16.63 -12.10
N TYR A 345 -13.53 -16.45 -13.42
CA TYR A 345 -12.29 -16.51 -14.19
C TYR A 345 -11.29 -15.45 -13.72
N LEU A 346 -11.72 -14.19 -13.51
CA LEU A 346 -10.88 -13.11 -12.99
C LEU A 346 -10.36 -13.43 -11.58
N ILE A 347 -11.20 -14.01 -10.71
CA ILE A 347 -10.79 -14.45 -9.37
C ILE A 347 -9.71 -15.55 -9.48
N ARG A 348 -9.92 -16.55 -10.34
CA ARG A 348 -8.94 -17.63 -10.60
C ARG A 348 -7.61 -17.06 -11.10
N MET A 349 -7.66 -16.19 -12.11
CA MET A 349 -6.46 -15.56 -12.68
C MET A 349 -5.70 -14.74 -11.66
N GLN A 350 -6.38 -14.02 -10.77
CA GLN A 350 -5.74 -13.26 -9.72
C GLN A 350 -4.95 -14.15 -8.74
N PHE A 351 -5.46 -15.33 -8.40
CA PHE A 351 -4.71 -16.30 -7.59
C PHE A 351 -3.46 -16.82 -8.30
N ILE A 352 -3.57 -17.14 -9.59
CA ILE A 352 -2.42 -17.60 -10.39
C ILE A 352 -1.35 -16.50 -10.43
N TRP A 353 -1.74 -15.27 -10.77
CA TRP A 353 -0.79 -14.15 -10.82
C TRP A 353 -0.19 -13.83 -9.46
N TRP A 354 -0.98 -13.88 -8.38
CA TRP A 354 -0.44 -13.72 -7.05
C TRP A 354 0.58 -14.82 -6.71
N GLY A 355 0.30 -16.07 -7.08
CA GLY A 355 1.25 -17.17 -6.90
C GLY A 355 2.55 -16.95 -7.67
N ILE A 356 2.47 -16.56 -8.94
CA ILE A 356 3.65 -16.24 -9.75
C ILE A 356 4.46 -15.11 -9.11
N LEU A 357 3.81 -14.03 -8.69
CA LEU A 357 4.50 -12.88 -8.11
C LEU A 357 5.05 -13.19 -6.73
N THR A 358 4.22 -13.67 -5.81
CA THR A 358 4.59 -13.84 -4.41
C THR A 358 5.53 -15.04 -4.22
N ILE A 359 5.22 -16.18 -4.82
CA ILE A 359 6.00 -17.41 -4.66
C ILE A 359 7.11 -17.47 -5.70
N GLY A 360 6.77 -17.29 -6.98
CA GLY A 360 7.73 -17.43 -8.05
C GLY A 360 8.76 -16.31 -8.11
N PHE A 361 8.38 -15.09 -7.79
CA PHE A 361 9.20 -13.90 -8.00
C PHE A 361 9.87 -13.38 -6.73
N PHE A 362 9.11 -13.30 -5.61
CA PHE A 362 9.59 -12.63 -4.39
C PHE A 362 9.99 -13.57 -3.27
N LEU A 363 9.61 -14.84 -3.27
CA LEU A 363 9.86 -15.74 -2.15
C LEU A 363 11.37 -15.89 -1.85
N ILE A 364 12.18 -16.19 -2.87
CA ILE A 364 13.63 -16.36 -2.71
C ILE A 364 14.32 -15.02 -2.41
N PRO A 365 14.07 -13.93 -3.12
CA PRO A 365 14.61 -12.63 -2.73
C PRO A 365 14.30 -12.27 -1.27
N VAL A 366 13.07 -12.45 -0.83
CA VAL A 366 12.67 -12.06 0.54
C VAL A 366 13.23 -12.99 1.60
N LEU A 367 13.20 -14.32 1.41
CA LEU A 367 13.62 -15.26 2.45
C LEU A 367 15.11 -15.60 2.42
N LEU A 368 15.81 -15.37 1.31
CA LEU A 368 17.22 -15.74 1.19
C LEU A 368 18.10 -14.53 0.87
N MET A 369 17.82 -13.82 -0.22
CA MET A 369 18.69 -12.77 -0.70
C MET A 369 18.76 -11.57 0.25
N PHE A 370 17.61 -10.97 0.62
CA PHE A 370 17.58 -9.80 1.47
C PHE A 370 18.14 -10.05 2.88
N PRO A 371 17.82 -11.15 3.60
CA PRO A 371 18.46 -11.45 4.88
C PRO A 371 19.97 -11.56 4.78
N LEU A 372 20.49 -12.25 3.75
CA LEU A 372 21.94 -12.42 3.59
C LEU A 372 22.67 -11.10 3.28
N ILE A 373 22.05 -10.25 2.44
CA ILE A 373 22.58 -8.92 2.16
C ILE A 373 22.54 -8.05 3.41
N LEU A 374 21.41 -8.03 4.11
CA LEU A 374 21.22 -7.20 5.30
C LEU A 374 22.17 -7.59 6.43
N LEU A 375 22.42 -8.90 6.65
CA LEU A 375 23.42 -9.40 7.59
C LEU A 375 24.83 -8.90 7.27
N ARG A 376 25.15 -8.70 5.98
CA ARG A 376 26.49 -8.29 5.54
C ARG A 376 26.71 -6.78 5.57
N ILE A 377 25.74 -6.03 5.12
CA ILE A 377 25.87 -4.59 4.94
C ILE A 377 24.87 -3.77 5.76
N GLY A 378 24.04 -4.43 6.56
CA GLY A 378 22.97 -3.77 7.33
C GLY A 378 23.44 -2.95 8.52
N GLY A 379 24.72 -3.06 8.95
CA GLY A 379 25.19 -2.34 10.13
C GLY A 379 24.30 -2.58 11.34
N GLU A 380 23.82 -1.53 12.00
CA GLU A 380 22.89 -1.59 13.13
C GLU A 380 21.51 -2.20 12.78
N PHE A 381 21.17 -2.26 11.50
CA PHE A 381 19.93 -2.88 11.01
C PHE A 381 20.10 -4.36 10.63
N ALA A 382 21.28 -4.95 10.82
CA ALA A 382 21.52 -6.37 10.49
C ALA A 382 20.56 -7.32 11.22
N GLU A 383 20.14 -6.98 12.43
CA GLU A 383 19.17 -7.75 13.21
C GLU A 383 17.78 -7.81 12.57
N ALA A 384 17.41 -6.84 11.73
CA ALA A 384 16.15 -6.88 10.98
C ALA A 384 16.06 -8.09 10.03
N SER A 385 17.20 -8.69 9.65
CA SER A 385 17.26 -9.90 8.81
C SER A 385 16.48 -11.07 9.42
N TRP A 386 16.54 -11.26 10.72
CA TRP A 386 15.82 -12.32 11.42
C TRP A 386 14.32 -12.07 11.55
N MET A 387 13.92 -10.80 11.56
CA MET A 387 12.49 -10.42 11.62
C MET A 387 11.73 -10.75 10.33
N ILE A 388 12.45 -10.89 9.20
CA ILE A 388 11.84 -11.21 7.90
C ILE A 388 11.10 -12.56 7.93
N PHE A 389 11.67 -13.57 8.60
CA PHE A 389 11.09 -14.92 8.64
C PHE A 389 9.72 -15.00 9.34
N PRO A 390 9.53 -14.50 10.56
CA PRO A 390 8.19 -14.48 11.15
C PRO A 390 7.23 -13.54 10.44
N LEU A 391 7.69 -12.40 9.88
CA LEU A 391 6.85 -11.48 9.12
C LEU A 391 6.36 -12.04 7.79
N PHE A 392 7.06 -13.01 7.23
CA PHE A 392 6.64 -13.68 6.00
C PHE A 392 5.24 -14.28 6.13
N ILE A 393 4.90 -14.89 7.27
CA ILE A 393 3.61 -15.57 7.48
C ILE A 393 2.42 -14.59 7.37
N PRO A 394 2.35 -13.50 8.15
CA PRO A 394 1.26 -12.53 8.00
C PRO A 394 1.24 -11.88 6.61
N ALA A 395 2.38 -11.56 6.02
CA ALA A 395 2.43 -10.97 4.68
C ALA A 395 1.88 -11.92 3.60
N PHE A 396 2.16 -13.22 3.72
CA PHE A 396 1.62 -14.25 2.82
C PHE A 396 0.10 -14.40 2.98
N LEU A 397 -0.42 -14.32 4.20
CA LEU A 397 -1.85 -14.41 4.51
C LEU A 397 -2.63 -13.15 4.14
N LEU A 398 -1.96 -12.01 3.98
CA LEU A 398 -2.58 -10.71 3.72
C LEU A 398 -3.40 -10.70 2.43
N PHE A 399 -2.84 -11.25 1.33
CA PHE A 399 -3.54 -11.25 0.04
C PHE A 399 -4.85 -12.04 0.06
N PRO A 400 -4.90 -13.34 0.42
CA PRO A 400 -6.15 -14.11 0.42
C PRO A 400 -7.23 -13.48 1.30
N SER A 401 -6.83 -12.86 2.40
CA SER A 401 -7.69 -12.17 3.34
C SER A 401 -8.29 -10.88 2.73
N ASN A 402 -7.45 -10.01 2.18
CA ASN A 402 -7.87 -8.74 1.60
C ASN A 402 -8.66 -8.93 0.30
N PHE A 403 -8.31 -9.93 -0.50
CA PHE A 403 -8.96 -10.16 -1.79
C PHE A 403 -10.44 -10.52 -1.63
N ALA A 404 -10.82 -11.27 -0.58
CA ALA A 404 -12.24 -11.50 -0.27
C ALA A 404 -13.00 -10.18 0.00
N GLY A 405 -12.37 -9.22 0.68
CA GLY A 405 -12.91 -7.88 0.88
C GLY A 405 -13.08 -7.11 -0.42
N ILE A 406 -12.05 -7.12 -1.28
CA ILE A 406 -12.07 -6.48 -2.61
C ILE A 406 -13.21 -7.04 -3.47
N ILE A 407 -13.43 -8.37 -3.47
CA ILE A 407 -14.55 -8.99 -4.19
C ILE A 407 -15.89 -8.49 -3.64
N CYS A 408 -16.05 -8.39 -2.33
CA CYS A 408 -17.28 -7.89 -1.73
C CYS A 408 -17.54 -6.42 -2.09
N GLU A 409 -16.52 -5.57 -2.07
CA GLU A 409 -16.63 -4.17 -2.49
C GLU A 409 -16.99 -4.02 -3.97
N ALA A 410 -16.34 -4.79 -4.84
CA ALA A 410 -16.61 -4.80 -6.26
C ALA A 410 -18.03 -5.28 -6.60
N CYS A 411 -18.59 -6.19 -5.80
CA CYS A 411 -19.90 -6.80 -6.01
C CYS A 411 -21.01 -6.18 -5.13
N ASP A 412 -20.95 -4.90 -4.84
CA ASP A 412 -21.95 -4.10 -4.10
C ASP A 412 -22.26 -4.61 -2.67
N LEU A 413 -21.29 -5.22 -1.99
CA LEU A 413 -21.38 -5.61 -0.59
C LEU A 413 -20.31 -4.92 0.29
N PRO A 414 -20.16 -3.58 0.25
CA PRO A 414 -19.12 -2.86 1.00
C PRO A 414 -19.28 -3.00 2.52
N GLU A 415 -20.51 -3.17 3.01
CA GLU A 415 -20.78 -3.39 4.44
C GLU A 415 -20.14 -4.69 4.95
N GLN A 416 -20.08 -5.73 4.09
CA GLN A 416 -19.42 -6.98 4.45
C GLN A 416 -17.89 -6.82 4.50
N SER A 417 -17.31 -6.06 3.58
CA SER A 417 -15.88 -5.70 3.63
C SER A 417 -15.54 -4.92 4.91
N THR A 418 -16.37 -3.94 5.28
CA THR A 418 -16.21 -3.20 6.54
C THR A 418 -16.27 -4.13 7.75
N PHE A 419 -17.22 -5.06 7.79
CA PHE A 419 -17.32 -6.04 8.88
C PHE A 419 -16.13 -7.00 8.94
N MET A 420 -15.63 -7.43 7.79
CA MET A 420 -14.38 -8.22 7.70
C MET A 420 -13.20 -7.46 8.31
N ASN A 421 -13.08 -6.17 8.04
CA ASN A 421 -12.03 -5.33 8.61
C ASN A 421 -12.18 -5.21 10.14
N PHE A 422 -13.39 -5.11 10.68
CA PHE A 422 -13.60 -5.15 12.13
C PHE A 422 -13.20 -6.48 12.77
N ILE A 423 -13.51 -7.62 12.11
CA ILE A 423 -13.05 -8.94 12.57
C ILE A 423 -11.52 -8.99 12.61
N GLU A 424 -10.87 -8.57 11.52
CA GLU A 424 -9.42 -8.49 11.45
C GLU A 424 -8.84 -7.66 12.58
N GLN A 425 -9.29 -6.41 12.71
CA GLN A 425 -8.74 -5.46 13.67
C GLN A 425 -9.03 -5.87 15.12
N GLY A 426 -10.21 -6.39 15.41
CA GLY A 426 -10.54 -6.91 16.74
C GLY A 426 -9.70 -8.12 17.12
N THR A 427 -9.52 -9.08 16.20
CA THR A 427 -8.67 -10.26 16.43
C THR A 427 -7.21 -9.84 16.56
N ARG A 428 -6.72 -8.93 15.73
CA ARG A 428 -5.38 -8.37 15.78
C ARG A 428 -5.10 -7.73 17.14
N LEU A 429 -5.97 -6.82 17.60
CA LEU A 429 -5.83 -6.17 18.90
C LEU A 429 -5.77 -7.18 20.04
N LEU A 430 -6.68 -8.16 20.05
CA LEU A 430 -6.70 -9.22 21.06
C LEU A 430 -5.40 -10.03 21.04
N THR A 431 -4.91 -10.41 19.87
CA THR A 431 -3.68 -11.20 19.74
C THR A 431 -2.46 -10.42 20.24
N TYR A 432 -2.33 -9.15 19.87
CA TYR A 432 -1.25 -8.30 20.36
C TYR A 432 -1.33 -8.11 21.88
N PHE A 433 -2.51 -7.92 22.43
CA PHE A 433 -2.71 -7.83 23.87
C PHE A 433 -2.27 -9.12 24.59
N LEU A 434 -2.67 -10.29 24.08
CA LEU A 434 -2.27 -11.58 24.63
C LEU A 434 -0.76 -11.87 24.49
N VAL A 435 -0.12 -11.35 23.45
CA VAL A 435 1.32 -11.51 23.25
C VAL A 435 2.11 -10.59 24.15
N LEU A 436 1.73 -9.32 24.25
CA LEU A 436 2.54 -8.27 24.88
C LEU A 436 2.22 -8.02 26.35
N ASN A 437 1.09 -8.55 26.88
CA ASN A 437 0.71 -8.29 28.28
C ASN A 437 1.75 -8.87 29.27
N PRO A 438 2.29 -8.04 30.19
CA PRO A 438 3.32 -8.48 31.11
C PRO A 438 2.81 -9.37 32.25
N ASP A 439 1.51 -9.34 32.55
CA ASP A 439 0.95 -10.03 33.71
C ASP A 439 0.50 -11.47 33.39
N PHE A 440 0.01 -11.71 32.17
CA PHE A 440 -0.49 -13.04 31.78
C PHE A 440 -0.26 -13.37 30.30
N GLY A 441 0.43 -12.52 29.55
CA GLY A 441 0.70 -12.71 28.13
C GLY A 441 1.88 -13.64 27.84
N ILE A 442 2.14 -13.86 26.55
CA ILE A 442 3.32 -14.62 26.09
C ILE A 442 4.61 -13.94 26.58
N LEU A 443 4.62 -12.61 26.69
CA LEU A 443 5.75 -11.85 27.25
C LEU A 443 6.21 -12.40 28.62
N LEU A 444 5.27 -12.77 29.49
CA LEU A 444 5.57 -13.36 30.78
C LEU A 444 6.27 -14.73 30.66
N LEU A 445 5.88 -15.53 29.66
CA LEU A 445 6.37 -16.90 29.48
C LEU A 445 7.74 -16.97 28.80
N VAL A 446 7.95 -16.15 27.78
CA VAL A 446 9.17 -16.24 26.93
C VAL A 446 10.19 -15.15 27.21
N GLY A 447 9.83 -14.14 27.99
CA GLY A 447 10.66 -12.99 28.30
C GLY A 447 10.71 -11.94 27.17
N ARG A 448 11.31 -10.79 27.49
CA ARG A 448 11.33 -9.61 26.59
C ARG A 448 12.13 -9.81 25.31
N GLU A 449 13.14 -10.65 25.34
CA GLU A 449 14.00 -10.92 24.17
C GLU A 449 13.30 -11.78 23.13
N ASN A 450 12.53 -12.78 23.56
CA ASN A 450 11.90 -13.73 22.65
C ASN A 450 10.48 -13.33 22.24
N VAL A 451 9.82 -12.42 22.96
CA VAL A 451 8.46 -11.98 22.64
C VAL A 451 8.37 -11.31 21.25
N VAL A 452 9.49 -10.77 20.77
CA VAL A 452 9.56 -10.11 19.44
C VAL A 452 9.10 -11.04 18.32
N TYR A 453 9.45 -12.31 18.35
CA TYR A 453 9.03 -13.28 17.32
C TYR A 453 7.52 -13.51 17.34
N PHE A 454 6.91 -13.58 18.52
CA PHE A 454 5.46 -13.72 18.67
C PHE A 454 4.72 -12.44 18.31
N TRP A 455 5.30 -11.28 18.63
CA TRP A 455 4.80 -9.98 18.23
C TRP A 455 4.71 -9.87 16.70
N LEU A 456 5.74 -10.28 15.96
CA LEU A 456 5.77 -10.25 14.50
C LEU A 456 4.73 -11.19 13.86
N LEU A 457 4.36 -12.26 14.54
CA LEU A 457 3.32 -13.21 14.11
C LEU A 457 1.89 -12.77 14.51
N ALA A 458 1.75 -11.80 15.40
CA ALA A 458 0.46 -11.44 16.01
C ALA A 458 -0.57 -10.87 15.02
N GLU A 459 -0.17 -10.48 13.81
CA GLU A 459 -1.09 -10.08 12.75
C GLU A 459 -1.78 -11.26 12.05
N ALA A 460 -1.12 -12.43 12.00
CA ALA A 460 -1.60 -13.59 11.24
C ALA A 460 -3.01 -14.08 11.66
N PRO A 461 -3.36 -14.20 12.94
CA PRO A 461 -4.71 -14.59 13.35
C PRO A 461 -5.81 -13.65 12.84
N GLY A 462 -5.53 -12.35 12.76
CA GLY A 462 -6.46 -11.36 12.19
C GLY A 462 -6.74 -11.63 10.72
N TYR A 463 -5.71 -11.86 9.92
CA TYR A 463 -5.85 -12.19 8.50
C TYR A 463 -6.55 -13.54 8.28
N ILE A 464 -6.26 -14.53 9.13
CA ILE A 464 -6.94 -15.83 9.08
C ILE A 464 -8.45 -15.66 9.35
N ALA A 465 -8.81 -14.98 10.43
CA ALA A 465 -10.21 -14.76 10.80
C ALA A 465 -10.98 -14.00 9.71
N LYS A 466 -10.40 -12.90 9.18
CA LYS A 466 -10.95 -12.13 8.07
C LYS A 466 -11.10 -12.99 6.81
N GLY A 467 -10.07 -13.76 6.46
CA GLY A 467 -10.06 -14.63 5.29
C GLY A 467 -11.17 -15.68 5.35
N PHE A 468 -11.28 -16.42 6.45
CA PHE A 468 -12.35 -17.42 6.63
C PHE A 468 -13.74 -16.82 6.50
N TYR A 469 -14.01 -15.74 7.22
CA TYR A 469 -15.29 -15.06 7.13
C TYR A 469 -15.55 -14.51 5.73
N GLY A 470 -14.55 -13.89 5.12
CA GLY A 470 -14.64 -13.28 3.80
C GLY A 470 -14.99 -14.30 2.72
N TRP A 471 -14.24 -15.40 2.64
CA TRP A 471 -14.50 -16.46 1.66
C TRP A 471 -15.84 -17.18 1.91
N PHE A 472 -16.26 -17.31 3.17
CA PHE A 472 -17.61 -17.80 3.48
C PHE A 472 -18.70 -16.88 2.90
N ILE A 473 -18.56 -15.56 3.04
CA ILE A 473 -19.50 -14.58 2.49
C ILE A 473 -19.47 -14.56 0.96
N VAL A 474 -18.30 -14.56 0.35
CA VAL A 474 -18.13 -14.60 -1.12
C VAL A 474 -18.86 -15.82 -1.68
N LYS A 475 -18.65 -17.01 -1.10
CA LYS A 475 -19.33 -18.24 -1.52
C LYS A 475 -20.83 -18.17 -1.29
N LYS A 476 -21.27 -17.77 -0.11
CA LYS A 476 -22.70 -17.85 0.28
C LYS A 476 -23.56 -16.78 -0.40
N LYS A 477 -23.06 -15.55 -0.52
CA LYS A 477 -23.88 -14.42 -1.00
C LYS A 477 -23.66 -14.10 -2.49
N LEU A 478 -22.42 -14.19 -2.98
CA LEU A 478 -22.09 -13.76 -4.34
C LEU A 478 -22.18 -14.92 -5.35
N PHE A 479 -21.66 -16.09 -4.98
CA PHE A 479 -21.58 -17.25 -5.87
C PHE A 479 -22.20 -18.52 -5.25
N PRO A 480 -23.48 -18.50 -4.80
CA PRO A 480 -24.09 -19.62 -4.06
C PRO A 480 -24.18 -20.90 -4.88
N HIS A 481 -24.36 -20.80 -6.19
CA HIS A 481 -24.51 -21.94 -7.10
C HIS A 481 -23.25 -22.29 -7.88
N ASN A 482 -22.23 -21.46 -7.83
CA ASN A 482 -21.00 -21.64 -8.57
C ASN A 482 -19.90 -22.22 -7.65
N LYS A 483 -19.06 -23.09 -8.19
CA LYS A 483 -17.85 -23.53 -7.51
C LYS A 483 -16.77 -22.46 -7.70
N ILE A 484 -16.28 -21.91 -6.61
CA ILE A 484 -15.08 -21.05 -6.65
C ILE A 484 -13.90 -22.00 -6.72
N ASP A 485 -13.27 -22.06 -7.88
CA ASP A 485 -12.11 -22.91 -8.12
C ASP A 485 -10.82 -22.09 -7.93
N ILE A 486 -10.09 -22.39 -6.86
CA ILE A 486 -8.75 -21.83 -6.63
C ILE A 486 -7.77 -22.89 -7.14
N PRO A 487 -7.01 -22.61 -8.21
CA PRO A 487 -6.12 -23.59 -8.82
C PRO A 487 -4.85 -23.75 -7.97
N ILE A 488 -4.95 -24.54 -6.88
CA ILE A 488 -3.87 -24.72 -5.89
C ILE A 488 -2.55 -25.11 -6.55
N TRP A 489 -2.63 -26.01 -7.54
CA TRP A 489 -1.44 -26.46 -8.26
C TRP A 489 -0.74 -25.32 -9.02
N GLN A 490 -1.51 -24.53 -9.77
CA GLN A 490 -0.99 -23.41 -10.55
C GLN A 490 -0.62 -22.20 -9.67
N THR A 491 -1.27 -22.06 -8.51
CA THR A 491 -1.01 -20.93 -7.59
C THR A 491 0.20 -21.16 -6.70
N PHE A 492 0.42 -22.39 -6.23
CA PHE A 492 1.46 -22.66 -5.22
C PHE A 492 2.57 -23.57 -5.74
N PHE A 493 2.23 -24.74 -6.30
CA PHE A 493 3.23 -25.75 -6.62
C PHE A 493 4.06 -25.41 -7.86
N ILE A 494 3.42 -24.98 -8.94
CA ILE A 494 4.14 -24.65 -10.18
C ILE A 494 5.08 -23.45 -9.99
N PRO A 495 4.65 -22.29 -9.40
CA PRO A 495 5.57 -21.20 -9.12
C PRO A 495 6.72 -21.61 -8.21
N PHE A 496 6.43 -22.43 -7.18
CA PHE A 496 7.46 -22.95 -6.28
C PHE A 496 8.50 -23.80 -7.01
N LEU A 497 8.06 -24.72 -7.86
CA LEU A 497 8.99 -25.55 -8.67
C LEU A 497 9.75 -24.72 -9.69
N ALA A 498 9.10 -23.75 -10.32
CA ALA A 498 9.72 -22.90 -11.33
C ALA A 498 10.82 -21.97 -10.77
N MET A 499 10.74 -21.61 -9.49
CA MET A 499 11.77 -20.76 -8.84
C MET A 499 12.97 -21.55 -8.29
N LEU A 500 12.90 -22.88 -8.17
CA LEU A 500 14.00 -23.67 -7.57
C LEU A 500 15.39 -23.41 -8.21
N PRO A 501 15.52 -23.17 -9.53
CA PRO A 501 16.79 -22.81 -10.14
C PRO A 501 17.38 -21.47 -9.65
N GLU A 502 16.58 -20.60 -9.03
CA GLU A 502 17.05 -19.33 -8.48
C GLU A 502 17.89 -19.53 -7.21
N ILE A 503 17.64 -20.59 -6.44
CA ILE A 503 18.35 -20.85 -5.16
C ILE A 503 19.87 -20.94 -5.36
N PRO A 504 20.42 -21.84 -6.21
CA PRO A 504 21.85 -21.91 -6.43
C PRO A 504 22.42 -20.62 -7.03
N PHE A 505 21.65 -19.92 -7.87
CA PHE A 505 22.06 -18.63 -8.40
C PHE A 505 22.22 -17.58 -7.29
N VAL A 506 21.25 -17.44 -6.38
CA VAL A 506 21.33 -16.52 -5.25
C VAL A 506 22.52 -16.84 -4.35
N ILE A 507 22.73 -18.12 -4.01
CA ILE A 507 23.84 -18.54 -3.16
C ILE A 507 25.19 -18.18 -3.81
N ALA A 508 25.34 -18.45 -5.10
CA ALA A 508 26.55 -18.13 -5.85
C ALA A 508 26.79 -16.60 -5.90
N MET A 509 25.77 -15.82 -6.22
CA MET A 509 25.87 -14.36 -6.34
C MET A 509 26.10 -13.68 -4.98
N VAL A 510 25.50 -14.16 -3.89
CA VAL A 510 25.80 -13.68 -2.54
C VAL A 510 27.25 -14.02 -2.18
N GLY A 511 27.75 -15.21 -2.56
CA GLY A 511 29.16 -15.57 -2.39
C GLY A 511 30.10 -14.60 -3.14
N VAL A 512 29.83 -14.32 -4.41
CA VAL A 512 30.59 -13.34 -5.20
C VAL A 512 30.51 -11.95 -4.59
N PHE A 513 29.32 -11.49 -4.22
CA PHE A 513 29.11 -10.21 -3.54
C PHE A 513 29.96 -10.10 -2.28
N ASN A 514 29.91 -11.08 -1.38
CA ASN A 514 30.68 -11.08 -0.14
C ASN A 514 32.19 -11.01 -0.39
N LEU A 515 32.69 -11.76 -1.37
CA LEU A 515 34.10 -11.76 -1.73
C LEU A 515 34.55 -10.39 -2.25
N VAL A 516 33.81 -9.84 -3.20
CA VAL A 516 34.16 -8.56 -3.82
C VAL A 516 33.96 -7.38 -2.87
N PHE A 517 32.91 -7.40 -2.07
CA PHE A 517 32.65 -6.37 -1.06
C PHE A 517 33.78 -6.31 -0.01
N ALA A 518 34.34 -7.46 0.35
CA ALA A 518 35.50 -7.53 1.25
C ALA A 518 36.78 -6.94 0.62
N LEU A 519 36.93 -7.03 -0.70
CA LEU A 519 38.09 -6.47 -1.43
C LEU A 519 37.90 -4.98 -1.74
N ASN A 520 36.72 -4.60 -2.19
CA ASN A 520 36.41 -3.23 -2.57
C ASN A 520 34.88 -2.98 -2.45
N GLN A 521 34.49 -2.10 -1.54
CA GLN A 521 33.09 -1.79 -1.26
C GLN A 521 32.36 -1.22 -2.49
N ILE A 522 33.00 -0.36 -3.30
CA ILE A 522 32.37 0.23 -4.50
C ILE A 522 32.06 -0.86 -5.52
N LEU A 523 33.03 -1.75 -5.79
CA LEU A 523 32.81 -2.89 -6.67
C LEU A 523 31.74 -3.83 -6.11
N GLY A 524 31.69 -4.03 -4.79
CA GLY A 524 30.64 -4.79 -4.12
C GLY A 524 29.26 -4.23 -4.40
N PHE A 525 29.07 -2.91 -4.30
CA PHE A 525 27.77 -2.28 -4.63
C PHE A 525 27.41 -2.38 -6.12
N ILE A 526 28.38 -2.32 -7.03
CA ILE A 526 28.13 -2.55 -8.45
C ILE A 526 27.64 -3.98 -8.70
N ILE A 527 28.31 -4.97 -8.08
CA ILE A 527 27.88 -6.38 -8.17
C ILE A 527 26.50 -6.58 -7.54
N LEU A 528 26.22 -5.94 -6.41
CA LEU A 528 24.89 -5.96 -5.81
C LEU A 528 23.82 -5.42 -6.78
N GLY A 529 24.09 -4.31 -7.45
CA GLY A 529 23.20 -3.75 -8.47
C GLY A 529 22.95 -4.71 -9.63
N ILE A 530 24.01 -5.34 -10.17
CA ILE A 530 23.92 -6.35 -11.23
C ILE A 530 23.11 -7.57 -10.75
N PHE A 531 23.38 -8.03 -9.53
CA PHE A 531 22.66 -9.15 -8.91
C PHE A 531 21.16 -8.87 -8.80
N LEU A 532 20.81 -7.70 -8.32
CA LEU A 532 19.42 -7.28 -8.18
C LEU A 532 18.70 -7.17 -9.53
N ILE A 533 19.33 -6.57 -10.52
CA ILE A 533 18.81 -6.53 -11.89
C ILE A 533 18.62 -7.96 -12.41
N SER A 534 19.58 -8.84 -12.17
CA SER A 534 19.47 -10.23 -12.60
C SER A 534 18.31 -10.96 -11.94
N MET A 535 18.15 -10.83 -10.63
CA MET A 535 17.06 -11.48 -9.89
C MET A 535 15.69 -10.93 -10.23
N LEU A 536 15.59 -9.62 -10.45
CA LEU A 536 14.28 -8.96 -10.57
C LEU A 536 13.79 -8.87 -12.02
N TYR A 537 14.66 -9.02 -13.00
CA TYR A 537 14.31 -8.93 -14.42
C TYR A 537 14.71 -10.16 -15.21
N LEU A 538 15.97 -10.60 -15.11
CA LEU A 538 16.46 -11.67 -15.97
C LEU A 538 15.95 -13.04 -15.54
N MET A 539 16.01 -13.35 -14.24
CA MET A 539 15.51 -14.64 -13.73
C MET A 539 14.02 -14.84 -13.97
N PRO A 540 13.13 -13.88 -13.65
CA PRO A 540 11.72 -14.03 -13.96
C PRO A 540 11.43 -14.16 -15.47
N ALA A 541 12.08 -13.38 -16.30
CA ALA A 541 11.82 -13.39 -17.75
C ALA A 541 12.33 -14.66 -18.41
N TYR A 542 13.53 -15.13 -18.05
CA TYR A 542 14.21 -16.21 -18.76
C TYR A 542 14.17 -17.56 -18.05
N VAL A 543 13.85 -17.60 -16.76
CA VAL A 543 13.78 -18.85 -15.99
C VAL A 543 12.37 -19.10 -15.48
N LEU A 544 11.82 -18.22 -14.64
CA LEU A 544 10.52 -18.43 -13.99
C LEU A 544 9.39 -18.57 -15.02
N MET A 545 9.20 -17.60 -15.91
CA MET A 545 8.08 -17.61 -16.87
C MET A 545 8.15 -18.79 -17.87
N PRO A 546 9.30 -19.12 -18.48
CA PRO A 546 9.41 -20.33 -19.30
C PRO A 546 9.18 -21.62 -18.52
N MET A 547 9.73 -21.75 -17.30
CA MET A 547 9.53 -22.92 -16.44
C MET A 547 8.07 -23.05 -16.00
N PHE A 548 7.42 -21.94 -15.66
CA PHE A 548 5.99 -21.91 -15.32
C PHE A 548 5.14 -22.41 -16.49
N GLY A 549 5.43 -21.96 -17.72
CA GLY A 549 4.77 -22.46 -18.92
C GLY A 549 5.05 -23.93 -19.19
N PHE A 550 6.31 -24.36 -19.09
CA PHE A 550 6.71 -25.76 -19.29
C PHE A 550 6.04 -26.74 -18.30
N LEU A 551 5.84 -26.32 -17.06
CA LEU A 551 5.18 -27.09 -16.01
C LEU A 551 3.64 -27.09 -16.11
N GLY A 552 3.07 -26.49 -17.18
CA GLY A 552 1.62 -26.44 -17.40
C GLY A 552 0.91 -25.37 -16.58
N GLY A 553 1.62 -24.32 -16.19
CA GLY A 553 1.06 -23.21 -15.40
C GLY A 553 -0.06 -22.44 -16.11
N TRP A 554 -0.04 -22.43 -17.44
CA TRP A 554 -1.05 -21.80 -18.29
C TRP A 554 -2.16 -22.74 -18.76
N ASP A 555 -2.09 -24.00 -18.42
CA ASP A 555 -3.08 -24.98 -18.86
C ASP A 555 -4.44 -24.76 -18.17
N GLU A 556 -5.50 -24.75 -18.95
CA GLU A 556 -6.89 -24.61 -18.47
C GLU A 556 -7.44 -25.93 -17.90
N LYS A 557 -6.70 -26.65 -17.10
CA LYS A 557 -7.21 -27.92 -16.51
C LYS A 557 -7.93 -27.69 -15.20
#